data_6312e944e722b629d18c69ad1ffec2f8
#
_entry.id   6312e944e722b629d18c69ad1ffec2f8
#
_cell.length_a   1.000
_cell.length_b   1.000
_cell.length_c   1.000
_cell.angle_alpha   90.00
_cell.angle_beta   90.00
_cell.angle_gamma   90.00
#
_symmetry.space_group_name_H-M   'P 1'
#
loop_
_entity.id
_entity.type
_entity.pdbx_description
1 polymer ?
#
loop_
_entity_poly.entity_id
_entity_poly.type
_entity_poly.pdbx_seq_one_letter_code
_entity_poly.pdbx_strand_id
1 'polypeptide(L)'
;INGNYQDIIKQQNRELLIYIACVALLALLLVIALIYIYRQMKALSIAKKGLQEVNERLFSLNEELEEVNRHLRSTNLELSESNLIKEAYIARFFKLCSVYVDRLQAYRKLVNKKLQRGQVAELLKMTHLSNDIVTVEVQELYANFDSAFLHLFPNFVESLNALLLPDEQIVLKPDELLNTELRIFALIRLGIKDSSQIAELLHYSVNTIYNYRSRVKTKARVSRDDFEDLVAKIR
;
A
#
# COMPACT_ATOMS: atom_id res chain seq x y z
N ILE A 1 85.01 -77.55 16.00
CA ILE A 1 83.63 -77.56 16.55
C ILE A 1 83.15 -76.13 16.84
N ASN A 2 83.99 -75.16 17.24
CA ASN A 2 83.56 -73.76 17.59
C ASN A 2 83.22 -72.84 16.38
N GLY A 3 83.68 -73.12 15.15
CA GLY A 3 83.34 -72.30 13.96
C GLY A 3 81.88 -72.43 13.50
N ASN A 4 81.35 -73.63 13.50
CA ASN A 4 79.95 -73.92 13.09
C ASN A 4 78.90 -73.28 13.97
N TYR A 5 79.13 -73.18 15.25
CA TYR A 5 78.21 -72.54 16.20
C TYR A 5 78.13 -70.99 16.04
N GLN A 6 79.25 -70.39 15.74
CA GLN A 6 79.33 -68.94 15.49
C GLN A 6 78.59 -68.52 14.20
N ASP A 7 78.71 -69.36 13.15
CA ASP A 7 77.97 -69.08 11.89
C ASP A 7 76.43 -69.25 12.01
N ILE A 8 76.03 -70.27 12.75
CA ILE A 8 74.61 -70.48 13.05
C ILE A 8 74.02 -69.28 13.86
N ILE A 9 74.72 -68.79 14.87
CA ILE A 9 74.32 -67.64 15.67
C ILE A 9 74.29 -66.37 14.81
N LYS A 10 75.21 -66.15 13.91
CA LYS A 10 75.26 -65.02 12.95
C LYS A 10 74.08 -65.10 11.98
N GLN A 11 73.75 -66.28 11.50
CA GLN A 11 72.60 -66.48 10.60
C GLN A 11 71.22 -66.19 11.33
N GLN A 12 71.07 -66.74 12.53
CA GLN A 12 69.89 -66.47 13.34
C GLN A 12 69.73 -64.98 13.70
N ASN A 13 70.83 -64.29 14.04
CA ASN A 13 70.79 -62.85 14.31
C ASN A 13 70.45 -62.03 13.04
N ARG A 14 70.84 -62.44 11.85
CA ARG A 14 70.56 -61.81 10.59
C ARG A 14 69.06 -62.00 10.24
N GLU A 15 68.50 -63.17 10.43
CA GLU A 15 67.10 -63.47 10.25
C GLU A 15 66.25 -62.69 11.25
N LEU A 16 66.63 -62.56 12.49
CA LEU A 16 65.94 -61.74 13.52
C LEU A 16 65.97 -60.25 13.14
N LEU A 17 67.11 -59.74 12.65
CA LEU A 17 67.16 -58.33 12.19
C LEU A 17 66.28 -58.07 11.00
N ILE A 18 66.14 -59.00 10.07
CA ILE A 18 65.20 -58.88 8.91
C ILE A 18 63.76 -58.86 9.40
N TYR A 19 63.42 -59.75 10.36
CA TYR A 19 62.06 -59.73 10.96
C TYR A 19 61.74 -58.44 11.67
N ILE A 20 62.65 -57.89 12.46
CA ILE A 20 62.47 -56.58 13.13
C ILE A 20 62.29 -55.45 12.10
N ALA A 21 63.16 -55.49 11.03
CA ALA A 21 62.99 -54.47 9.96
C ALA A 21 61.68 -54.56 9.21
N CYS A 22 61.15 -55.76 8.93
CA CYS A 22 59.86 -55.96 8.31
C CYS A 22 58.72 -55.50 9.21
N VAL A 23 58.74 -55.79 10.49
CA VAL A 23 57.75 -55.34 11.46
C VAL A 23 57.79 -53.82 11.61
N ALA A 24 58.99 -53.21 11.65
CA ALA A 24 59.15 -51.75 11.69
C ALA A 24 58.55 -51.05 10.43
N LEU A 25 58.85 -51.67 9.25
CA LEU A 25 58.29 -51.18 7.98
C LEU A 25 56.79 -51.26 7.94
N LEU A 26 56.18 -52.37 8.38
CA LEU A 26 54.71 -52.53 8.50
C LEU A 26 54.07 -51.50 9.47
N ALA A 27 54.70 -51.28 10.62
CA ALA A 27 54.30 -50.28 11.58
C ALA A 27 54.34 -48.88 10.99
N LEU A 28 55.40 -48.54 10.23
CA LEU A 28 55.47 -47.22 9.55
C LEU A 28 54.34 -47.02 8.50
N LEU A 29 54.09 -48.07 7.70
CA LEU A 29 53.02 -48.05 6.71
C LEU A 29 51.67 -47.87 7.36
N LEU A 30 51.39 -48.51 8.50
CA LEU A 30 50.17 -48.34 9.28
C LEU A 30 50.05 -46.92 9.80
N VAL A 31 51.12 -46.31 10.30
CA VAL A 31 51.07 -44.89 10.76
C VAL A 31 50.80 -43.95 9.60
N ILE A 32 51.43 -44.17 8.44
CA ILE A 32 51.10 -43.33 7.25
C ILE A 32 49.66 -43.48 6.81
N ALA A 33 49.10 -44.68 6.79
CA ALA A 33 47.72 -44.94 6.46
C ALA A 33 46.75 -44.27 7.45
N LEU A 34 47.04 -44.32 8.75
CA LEU A 34 46.25 -43.66 9.79
C LEU A 34 46.30 -42.14 9.63
N ILE A 35 47.45 -41.54 9.34
CA ILE A 35 47.58 -40.11 9.08
C ILE A 35 46.75 -39.73 7.83
N TYR A 36 46.82 -40.53 6.76
CA TYR A 36 46.06 -40.31 5.54
C TYR A 36 44.52 -40.33 5.79
N ILE A 37 44.08 -41.37 6.48
CA ILE A 37 42.63 -41.50 6.86
C ILE A 37 42.18 -40.33 7.72
N TYR A 38 42.99 -39.94 8.72
CA TYR A 38 42.70 -38.81 9.58
C TYR A 38 42.58 -37.50 8.79
N ARG A 39 43.48 -37.24 7.85
CA ARG A 39 43.41 -36.05 6.95
C ARG A 39 42.16 -36.07 6.10
N GLN A 40 41.80 -37.21 5.52
CA GLN A 40 40.56 -37.35 4.71
C GLN A 40 39.32 -37.14 5.56
N MET A 41 39.26 -37.72 6.75
CA MET A 41 38.12 -37.51 7.66
C MET A 41 37.98 -36.05 8.10
N LYS A 42 39.09 -35.37 8.37
CA LYS A 42 39.11 -33.94 8.71
C LYS A 42 38.62 -33.08 7.55
N ALA A 43 39.12 -33.35 6.33
CA ALA A 43 38.67 -32.63 5.14
C ALA A 43 37.17 -32.84 4.87
N LEU A 44 36.67 -34.06 5.00
CA LEU A 44 35.25 -34.41 4.85
C LEU A 44 34.39 -33.72 5.90
N SER A 45 34.88 -33.67 7.16
CA SER A 45 34.17 -32.98 8.24
C SER A 45 34.03 -31.47 7.99
N ILE A 46 35.10 -30.83 7.49
CA ILE A 46 35.08 -29.40 7.14
C ILE A 46 34.13 -29.16 5.97
N ALA A 47 34.18 -29.98 4.92
CA ALA A 47 33.26 -29.87 3.77
C ALA A 47 31.81 -30.08 4.18
N LYS A 48 31.54 -31.06 5.06
CA LYS A 48 30.18 -31.29 5.58
C LYS A 48 29.64 -30.10 6.40
N LYS A 49 30.48 -29.50 7.25
CA LYS A 49 30.09 -28.26 7.99
C LYS A 49 29.80 -27.10 7.05
N GLY A 50 30.66 -26.86 6.07
CA GLY A 50 30.42 -25.80 5.09
C GLY A 50 29.14 -26.01 4.27
N LEU A 51 28.87 -27.27 3.86
CA LEU A 51 27.62 -27.59 3.17
C LEU A 51 26.39 -27.38 4.06
N GLN A 52 26.50 -27.72 5.35
CA GLN A 52 25.39 -27.48 6.29
C GLN A 52 25.12 -25.99 6.49
N GLU A 53 26.15 -25.16 6.65
CA GLU A 53 26.00 -23.70 6.77
C GLU A 53 25.32 -23.08 5.52
N VAL A 54 25.77 -23.53 4.33
CA VAL A 54 25.15 -23.07 3.06
C VAL A 54 23.70 -23.51 2.98
N ASN A 55 23.38 -24.72 3.39
CA ASN A 55 22.03 -25.25 3.35
C ASN A 55 21.09 -24.52 4.33
N GLU A 56 21.56 -24.23 5.54
CA GLU A 56 20.82 -23.41 6.53
C GLU A 56 20.58 -21.99 6.01
N ARG A 57 21.58 -21.40 5.34
CA ARG A 57 21.47 -20.08 4.76
C ARG A 57 20.50 -20.04 3.55
N LEU A 58 20.53 -21.09 2.72
CA LEU A 58 19.56 -21.26 1.64
C LEU A 58 18.13 -21.40 2.17
N PHE A 59 17.96 -22.13 3.25
CA PHE A 59 16.65 -22.31 3.87
C PHE A 59 16.10 -20.98 4.40
N SER A 60 16.90 -20.22 5.16
CA SER A 60 16.49 -18.92 5.68
C SER A 60 16.20 -17.92 4.57
N LEU A 61 16.99 -17.90 3.49
CA LEU A 61 16.78 -17.02 2.35
C LEU A 61 15.50 -17.38 1.58
N ASN A 62 15.19 -18.67 1.50
CA ASN A 62 13.95 -19.13 0.85
C ASN A 62 12.70 -18.74 1.66
N GLU A 63 12.76 -18.83 3.00
CA GLU A 63 11.69 -18.33 3.86
C GLU A 63 11.47 -16.81 3.70
N GLU A 64 12.56 -16.03 3.69
CA GLU A 64 12.49 -14.59 3.47
C GLU A 64 11.90 -14.26 2.08
N LEU A 65 12.31 -14.99 1.05
CA LEU A 65 11.77 -14.84 -0.31
C LEU A 65 10.28 -15.15 -0.37
N GLU A 66 9.82 -16.19 0.31
CA GLU A 66 8.39 -16.52 0.38
C GLU A 66 7.57 -15.45 1.09
N GLU A 67 8.12 -14.87 2.18
CA GLU A 67 7.45 -13.78 2.91
C GLU A 67 7.34 -12.53 2.03
N VAL A 68 8.43 -12.11 1.37
CA VAL A 68 8.43 -10.98 0.44
C VAL A 68 7.46 -11.21 -0.72
N ASN A 69 7.42 -12.42 -1.29
CA ASN A 69 6.48 -12.75 -2.36
C ASN A 69 5.01 -12.70 -1.89
N ARG A 70 4.72 -13.17 -0.68
CA ARG A 70 3.36 -13.05 -0.11
C ARG A 70 2.96 -11.59 0.07
N HIS A 71 3.86 -10.78 0.62
CA HIS A 71 3.61 -9.35 0.80
C HIS A 71 3.42 -8.63 -0.54
N LEU A 72 4.26 -8.93 -1.53
CA LEU A 72 4.14 -8.35 -2.87
C LEU A 72 2.82 -8.71 -3.55
N ARG A 73 2.37 -9.95 -3.42
CA ARG A 73 1.06 -10.38 -3.96
C ARG A 73 -0.11 -9.65 -3.30
N SER A 74 -0.08 -9.50 -1.97
CA SER A 74 -1.10 -8.75 -1.24
C SER A 74 -1.16 -7.29 -1.70
N THR A 75 0.01 -6.63 -1.77
CA THR A 75 0.09 -5.23 -2.21
C THR A 75 -0.36 -5.05 -3.67
N ASN A 76 -0.04 -5.99 -4.56
CA ASN A 76 -0.50 -5.96 -5.95
C ASN A 76 -2.03 -6.13 -6.07
N LEU A 77 -2.64 -6.97 -5.23
CA LEU A 77 -4.10 -7.10 -5.18
C LEU A 77 -4.76 -5.80 -4.72
N GLU A 78 -4.29 -5.22 -3.63
CA GLU A 78 -4.78 -3.93 -3.12
C GLU A 78 -4.64 -2.81 -4.16
N LEU A 79 -3.51 -2.77 -4.87
CA LEU A 79 -3.29 -1.81 -5.94
C LEU A 79 -4.25 -2.02 -7.12
N SER A 80 -4.48 -3.28 -7.50
CA SER A 80 -5.42 -3.63 -8.57
C SER A 80 -6.85 -3.23 -8.22
N GLU A 81 -7.30 -3.52 -7.01
CA GLU A 81 -8.62 -3.09 -6.51
C GLU A 81 -8.74 -1.57 -6.50
N SER A 82 -7.71 -0.85 -6.00
CA SER A 82 -7.68 0.61 -6.01
C SER A 82 -7.76 1.17 -7.43
N ASN A 83 -7.09 0.56 -8.40
CA ASN A 83 -7.14 1.02 -9.79
C ASN A 83 -8.51 0.77 -10.42
N LEU A 84 -9.15 -0.37 -10.19
CA LEU A 84 -10.51 -0.65 -10.66
C LEU A 84 -11.52 0.39 -10.13
N ILE A 85 -11.38 0.75 -8.85
CA ILE A 85 -12.20 1.80 -8.24
C ILE A 85 -11.97 3.13 -8.96
N LYS A 86 -10.72 3.53 -9.20
CA LYS A 86 -10.38 4.77 -9.92
C LYS A 86 -10.95 4.78 -11.34
N GLU A 87 -10.85 3.68 -12.08
CA GLU A 87 -11.41 3.56 -13.43
C GLU A 87 -12.94 3.72 -13.43
N ALA A 88 -13.63 3.09 -12.49
CA ALA A 88 -15.07 3.23 -12.34
C ALA A 88 -15.48 4.69 -12.06
N TYR A 89 -14.68 5.42 -11.24
CA TYR A 89 -14.93 6.83 -10.97
C TYR A 89 -14.69 7.71 -12.19
N ILE A 90 -13.63 7.48 -12.95
CA ILE A 90 -13.37 8.21 -14.20
C ILE A 90 -14.55 8.02 -15.16
N ALA A 91 -15.02 6.79 -15.34
CA ALA A 91 -16.16 6.49 -16.18
C ALA A 91 -17.43 7.20 -15.72
N ARG A 92 -17.71 7.19 -14.40
CA ARG A 92 -18.86 7.90 -13.80
C ARG A 92 -18.76 9.42 -13.98
N PHE A 93 -17.55 9.99 -13.78
CA PHE A 93 -17.28 11.40 -14.00
C PHE A 93 -17.52 11.80 -15.44
N PHE A 94 -17.02 11.05 -16.41
CA PHE A 94 -17.28 11.30 -17.84
C PHE A 94 -18.78 11.26 -18.17
N LYS A 95 -19.51 10.30 -17.62
CA LYS A 95 -20.96 10.21 -17.79
C LYS A 95 -21.68 11.45 -17.24
N LEU A 96 -21.31 11.94 -16.05
CA LEU A 96 -21.83 13.17 -15.47
C LEU A 96 -21.54 14.37 -16.38
N CYS A 97 -20.28 14.54 -16.81
CA CYS A 97 -19.90 15.62 -17.72
C CYS A 97 -20.72 15.60 -19.02
N SER A 98 -20.94 14.40 -19.59
CA SER A 98 -21.76 14.25 -20.80
C SER A 98 -23.19 14.72 -20.58
N VAL A 99 -23.81 14.34 -19.45
CA VAL A 99 -25.16 14.80 -19.11
C VAL A 99 -25.24 16.33 -19.01
N TYR A 100 -24.25 16.98 -18.38
CA TYR A 100 -24.22 18.43 -18.27
C TYR A 100 -24.02 19.09 -19.65
N VAL A 101 -23.17 18.57 -20.52
CA VAL A 101 -22.99 19.05 -21.89
C VAL A 101 -24.29 18.94 -22.67
N ASP A 102 -25.00 17.82 -22.57
CA ASP A 102 -26.30 17.62 -23.23
C ASP A 102 -27.37 18.61 -22.74
N ARG A 103 -27.42 18.86 -21.41
CA ARG A 103 -28.30 19.87 -20.81
C ARG A 103 -28.00 21.30 -21.33
N LEU A 104 -26.71 21.68 -21.38
CA LEU A 104 -26.26 22.96 -21.94
C LEU A 104 -26.66 23.11 -23.41
N GLN A 105 -26.49 22.06 -24.21
CA GLN A 105 -26.87 22.06 -25.62
C GLN A 105 -28.41 22.21 -25.78
N ALA A 106 -29.19 21.49 -24.97
CA ALA A 106 -30.63 21.59 -24.96
C ALA A 106 -31.11 23.02 -24.58
N TYR A 107 -30.49 23.59 -23.53
CA TYR A 107 -30.78 24.97 -23.10
C TYR A 107 -30.42 25.97 -24.22
N ARG A 108 -29.26 25.84 -24.85
CA ARG A 108 -28.84 26.69 -25.97
C ARG A 108 -29.82 26.61 -27.15
N LYS A 109 -30.27 25.39 -27.50
CA LYS A 109 -31.28 25.18 -28.56
C LYS A 109 -32.61 25.85 -28.21
N LEU A 110 -33.04 25.76 -26.95
CA LEU A 110 -34.26 26.35 -26.45
C LEU A 110 -34.18 27.89 -26.51
N VAL A 111 -33.10 28.50 -26.03
CA VAL A 111 -32.85 29.95 -26.09
C VAL A 111 -32.88 30.45 -27.53
N ASN A 112 -32.11 29.80 -28.43
CA ASN A 112 -32.08 30.18 -29.85
C ASN A 112 -33.49 30.10 -30.50
N LYS A 113 -34.25 29.03 -30.23
CA LYS A 113 -35.59 28.86 -30.76
C LYS A 113 -36.56 30.00 -30.29
N LYS A 114 -36.48 30.38 -29.02
CA LYS A 114 -37.29 31.46 -28.45
C LYS A 114 -36.88 32.84 -29.00
N LEU A 115 -35.58 33.09 -29.15
CA LEU A 115 -35.06 34.31 -29.77
C LEU A 115 -35.56 34.45 -31.21
N GLN A 116 -35.46 33.40 -32.04
CA GLN A 116 -35.92 33.40 -33.43
C GLN A 116 -37.44 33.67 -33.55
N ARG A 117 -38.23 33.34 -32.52
CA ARG A 117 -39.68 33.57 -32.45
C ARG A 117 -40.05 34.91 -31.83
N GLY A 118 -39.07 35.76 -31.46
CA GLY A 118 -39.29 37.05 -30.81
C GLY A 118 -39.85 36.96 -29.40
N GLN A 119 -39.78 35.76 -28.76
CA GLN A 119 -40.33 35.49 -27.40
C GLN A 119 -39.40 35.99 -26.30
N VAL A 120 -38.93 37.23 -26.35
CA VAL A 120 -37.96 37.81 -25.40
C VAL A 120 -38.54 37.89 -23.98
N ALA A 121 -39.84 38.24 -23.84
CA ALA A 121 -40.49 38.31 -22.52
C ALA A 121 -40.52 36.94 -21.81
N GLU A 122 -40.69 35.84 -22.55
CA GLU A 122 -40.66 34.50 -21.99
C GLU A 122 -39.26 34.09 -21.62
N LEU A 123 -38.24 34.50 -22.39
CA LEU A 123 -36.85 34.28 -22.03
C LEU A 123 -36.47 34.98 -20.73
N LEU A 124 -36.89 36.25 -20.57
CA LEU A 124 -36.67 36.98 -19.32
C LEU A 124 -37.35 36.30 -18.13
N LYS A 125 -38.57 35.80 -18.29
CA LYS A 125 -39.24 35.00 -17.25
C LYS A 125 -38.47 33.71 -16.91
N MET A 126 -37.93 33.02 -17.93
CA MET A 126 -37.14 31.80 -17.70
C MET A 126 -35.85 32.10 -16.96
N THR A 127 -35.14 33.20 -17.24
CA THR A 127 -33.93 33.61 -16.53
C THR A 127 -34.23 34.05 -15.09
N HIS A 128 -35.41 34.60 -14.79
CA HIS A 128 -35.84 34.91 -13.42
C HIS A 128 -36.30 33.66 -12.64
N LEU A 129 -36.92 32.68 -13.30
CA LEU A 129 -37.27 31.36 -12.73
C LEU A 129 -36.05 30.44 -12.59
N SER A 130 -34.92 30.82 -13.19
CA SER A 130 -33.72 29.98 -13.19
C SER A 130 -33.07 29.82 -11.82
N ASN A 131 -33.36 30.65 -10.83
CA ASN A 131 -32.89 30.46 -9.47
C ASN A 131 -33.39 29.13 -8.85
N ASP A 132 -34.66 28.75 -9.11
CA ASP A 132 -35.20 27.48 -8.63
C ASP A 132 -34.59 26.28 -9.38
N ILE A 133 -34.37 26.44 -10.70
CA ILE A 133 -33.73 25.37 -11.53
C ILE A 133 -32.28 25.19 -11.14
N VAL A 134 -31.54 26.28 -10.96
CA VAL A 134 -30.12 26.22 -10.49
C VAL A 134 -30.04 25.55 -9.11
N THR A 135 -30.99 25.83 -8.23
CA THR A 135 -31.04 25.22 -6.90
C THR A 135 -31.22 23.70 -6.99
N VAL A 136 -32.11 23.22 -7.85
CA VAL A 136 -32.36 21.79 -8.07
C VAL A 136 -31.12 21.10 -8.66
N GLU A 137 -30.49 21.72 -9.68
CA GLU A 137 -29.28 21.18 -10.31
C GLU A 137 -28.09 21.13 -9.34
N VAL A 138 -27.93 22.13 -8.48
CA VAL A 138 -26.88 22.14 -7.42
C VAL A 138 -27.15 21.05 -6.38
N GLN A 139 -28.43 20.82 -6.00
CA GLN A 139 -28.73 19.71 -5.08
C GLN A 139 -28.48 18.35 -5.71
N GLU A 140 -28.75 18.15 -7.00
CA GLU A 140 -28.43 16.93 -7.74
C GLU A 140 -26.91 16.72 -7.83
N LEU A 141 -26.15 17.80 -8.06
CA LEU A 141 -24.69 17.78 -8.05
C LEU A 141 -24.16 17.31 -6.67
N TYR A 142 -24.69 17.88 -5.59
CA TYR A 142 -24.29 17.50 -4.24
C TYR A 142 -24.63 16.04 -3.93
N ALA A 143 -25.82 15.57 -4.27
CA ALA A 143 -26.22 14.17 -4.06
C ALA A 143 -25.32 13.20 -4.82
N ASN A 144 -24.95 13.54 -6.05
CA ASN A 144 -24.02 12.76 -6.85
C ASN A 144 -22.60 12.75 -6.26
N PHE A 145 -22.13 13.91 -5.78
CA PHE A 145 -20.84 14.04 -5.12
C PHE A 145 -20.82 13.23 -3.81
N ASP A 146 -21.80 13.41 -2.94
CA ASP A 146 -21.89 12.76 -1.64
C ASP A 146 -21.90 11.23 -1.79
N SER A 147 -22.74 10.72 -2.70
CA SER A 147 -22.81 9.29 -3.00
C SER A 147 -21.49 8.75 -3.52
N ALA A 148 -20.85 9.48 -4.45
CA ALA A 148 -19.56 9.08 -5.02
C ALA A 148 -18.46 9.10 -3.96
N PHE A 149 -18.41 10.15 -3.14
CA PHE A 149 -17.42 10.34 -2.11
C PHE A 149 -17.52 9.27 -1.00
N LEU A 150 -18.73 9.02 -0.49
CA LEU A 150 -18.94 8.02 0.56
C LEU A 150 -18.74 6.57 0.07
N HIS A 151 -18.89 6.35 -1.22
CA HIS A 151 -18.48 5.05 -1.77
C HIS A 151 -16.95 4.85 -1.73
N LEU A 152 -16.15 5.92 -1.92
CA LEU A 152 -14.69 5.90 -1.76
C LEU A 152 -14.24 5.87 -0.30
N PHE A 153 -14.97 6.58 0.55
CA PHE A 153 -14.63 6.80 1.95
C PHE A 153 -15.83 6.50 2.84
N PRO A 154 -16.25 5.23 2.97
CA PRO A 154 -17.49 4.87 3.67
C PRO A 154 -17.47 5.28 5.15
N ASN A 155 -16.32 5.29 5.78
CA ASN A 155 -16.16 5.64 7.21
C ASN A 155 -15.80 7.12 7.43
N PHE A 156 -15.92 7.98 6.41
CA PHE A 156 -15.45 9.38 6.49
C PHE A 156 -16.15 10.17 7.59
N VAL A 157 -17.48 10.10 7.67
CA VAL A 157 -18.27 10.85 8.66
C VAL A 157 -17.91 10.43 10.08
N GLU A 158 -17.81 9.14 10.32
CA GLU A 158 -17.44 8.58 11.61
C GLU A 158 -16.00 8.97 12.00
N SER A 159 -15.07 8.83 11.06
CA SER A 159 -13.66 9.18 11.26
C SER A 159 -13.45 10.67 11.51
N LEU A 160 -14.19 11.54 10.82
CA LEU A 160 -14.14 12.98 11.06
C LEU A 160 -14.74 13.31 12.43
N ASN A 161 -15.88 12.73 12.79
CA ASN A 161 -16.49 12.90 14.09
C ASN A 161 -15.58 12.42 15.23
N ALA A 162 -14.78 11.41 15.01
CA ALA A 162 -13.76 10.97 15.97
C ALA A 162 -12.67 12.02 16.23
N LEU A 163 -12.49 13.01 15.37
CA LEU A 163 -11.58 14.15 15.57
C LEU A 163 -12.24 15.32 16.30
N LEU A 164 -13.56 15.28 16.52
CA LEU A 164 -14.32 16.32 17.21
C LEU A 164 -14.56 15.96 18.69
N LEU A 165 -14.89 16.96 19.49
CA LEU A 165 -15.35 16.75 20.86
C LEU A 165 -16.67 15.96 20.85
N PRO A 166 -16.94 15.07 21.83
CA PRO A 166 -18.11 14.20 21.82
C PRO A 166 -19.45 14.96 21.70
N ASP A 167 -19.54 16.12 22.36
CA ASP A 167 -20.75 16.95 22.37
C ASP A 167 -20.86 17.86 21.14
N GLU A 168 -19.83 17.87 20.28
CA GLU A 168 -19.74 18.74 19.09
C GLU A 168 -19.70 17.95 17.78
N GLN A 169 -19.99 16.67 17.83
CA GLN A 169 -20.04 15.82 16.65
C GLN A 169 -21.14 16.27 15.68
N ILE A 170 -20.85 16.13 14.40
CA ILE A 170 -21.79 16.49 13.33
C ILE A 170 -22.83 15.40 13.21
N VAL A 171 -24.09 15.76 13.45
CA VAL A 171 -25.26 14.87 13.29
C VAL A 171 -25.96 15.23 11.98
N LEU A 172 -26.13 14.24 11.12
CA LEU A 172 -26.84 14.39 9.84
C LEU A 172 -28.34 14.26 10.04
N LYS A 173 -29.09 14.94 9.18
CA LYS A 173 -30.54 14.76 9.10
C LYS A 173 -30.90 13.42 8.45
N PRO A 174 -32.13 12.90 8.66
CA PRO A 174 -32.60 11.76 7.88
C PRO A 174 -32.46 12.06 6.37
N ASP A 175 -31.99 11.09 5.61
CA ASP A 175 -31.75 11.15 4.16
C ASP A 175 -30.66 12.13 3.69
N GLU A 176 -29.91 12.77 4.59
CA GLU A 176 -28.75 13.59 4.26
C GLU A 176 -27.48 12.74 4.32
N LEU A 177 -26.77 12.60 3.20
CA LEU A 177 -25.50 11.86 3.12
C LEU A 177 -24.34 12.68 3.69
N LEU A 178 -24.22 13.95 3.27
CA LEU A 178 -23.26 14.91 3.79
C LEU A 178 -23.93 16.28 3.90
N ASN A 179 -23.64 17.02 4.96
CA ASN A 179 -24.00 18.44 5.06
C ASN A 179 -22.86 19.32 4.49
N THR A 180 -23.07 20.64 4.48
CA THR A 180 -22.08 21.59 3.94
C THR A 180 -20.73 21.50 4.66
N GLU A 181 -20.71 21.32 5.98
CA GLU A 181 -19.48 21.17 6.75
C GLU A 181 -18.70 19.94 6.29
N LEU A 182 -19.36 18.81 6.21
CA LEU A 182 -18.75 17.55 5.75
C LEU A 182 -18.28 17.61 4.30
N ARG A 183 -19.04 18.26 3.38
CA ARG A 183 -18.61 18.43 1.99
C ARG A 183 -17.32 19.26 1.87
N ILE A 184 -17.18 20.31 2.69
CA ILE A 184 -15.94 21.10 2.73
C ILE A 184 -14.75 20.21 3.12
N PHE A 185 -14.88 19.41 4.17
CA PHE A 185 -13.80 18.53 4.61
C PHE A 185 -13.63 17.29 3.71
N ALA A 186 -14.68 16.87 3.00
CA ALA A 186 -14.58 15.88 1.94
C ALA A 186 -13.71 16.39 0.77
N LEU A 187 -13.86 17.64 0.37
CA LEU A 187 -13.00 18.26 -0.65
C LEU A 187 -11.55 18.39 -0.16
N ILE A 188 -11.34 18.76 1.11
CA ILE A 188 -9.99 18.77 1.72
C ILE A 188 -9.39 17.37 1.73
N ARG A 189 -10.18 16.33 2.03
CA ARG A 189 -9.75 14.91 1.92
C ARG A 189 -9.31 14.54 0.51
N LEU A 190 -9.97 15.08 -0.51
CA LEU A 190 -9.61 14.90 -1.92
C LEU A 190 -8.41 15.75 -2.38
N GLY A 191 -7.79 16.52 -1.46
CA GLY A 191 -6.63 17.35 -1.75
C GLY A 191 -6.94 18.79 -2.15
N ILE A 192 -8.21 19.19 -2.21
CA ILE A 192 -8.64 20.56 -2.54
C ILE A 192 -8.65 21.36 -1.23
N LYS A 193 -7.54 22.03 -0.91
CA LYS A 193 -7.36 22.77 0.36
C LYS A 193 -7.65 24.27 0.23
N ASP A 194 -7.66 24.81 -0.99
CA ASP A 194 -7.87 26.25 -1.25
C ASP A 194 -9.32 26.63 -1.05
N SER A 195 -9.58 27.63 -0.20
CA SER A 195 -10.92 28.08 0.14
C SER A 195 -11.66 28.72 -1.03
N SER A 196 -10.96 29.33 -1.98
CA SER A 196 -11.57 29.92 -3.15
C SER A 196 -12.06 28.83 -4.09
N GLN A 197 -11.26 27.79 -4.32
CA GLN A 197 -11.67 26.61 -5.10
C GLN A 197 -12.85 25.86 -4.46
N ILE A 198 -12.83 25.69 -3.14
CA ILE A 198 -13.97 25.07 -2.42
C ILE A 198 -15.23 25.92 -2.55
N ALA A 199 -15.10 27.25 -2.44
CA ALA A 199 -16.21 28.19 -2.59
C ALA A 199 -16.83 28.13 -3.98
N GLU A 200 -15.99 28.06 -5.01
CA GLU A 200 -16.44 27.91 -6.41
C GLU A 200 -17.19 26.59 -6.61
N LEU A 201 -16.64 25.47 -6.16
CA LEU A 201 -17.22 24.12 -6.29
C LEU A 201 -18.54 23.97 -5.54
N LEU A 202 -18.67 24.58 -4.36
CA LEU A 202 -19.86 24.50 -3.53
C LEU A 202 -20.83 25.67 -3.73
N HIS A 203 -20.57 26.59 -4.66
CA HIS A 203 -21.37 27.77 -4.94
C HIS A 203 -21.64 28.65 -3.70
N TYR A 204 -20.61 28.76 -2.82
CA TYR A 204 -20.64 29.64 -1.65
C TYR A 204 -19.66 30.80 -1.79
N SER A 205 -19.82 31.82 -0.94
CA SER A 205 -18.77 32.84 -0.81
C SER A 205 -17.54 32.27 -0.11
N VAL A 206 -16.35 32.79 -0.46
CA VAL A 206 -15.09 32.39 0.20
C VAL A 206 -15.16 32.62 1.71
N ASN A 207 -15.78 33.74 2.13
CA ASN A 207 -15.99 34.05 3.55
C ASN A 207 -16.88 32.98 4.24
N THR A 208 -17.90 32.49 3.56
CA THR A 208 -18.75 31.40 4.06
C THR A 208 -17.91 30.13 4.33
N ILE A 209 -17.05 29.77 3.39
CA ILE A 209 -16.15 28.59 3.55
C ILE A 209 -15.21 28.79 4.74
N TYR A 210 -14.59 29.98 4.88
CA TYR A 210 -13.73 30.27 6.05
C TYR A 210 -14.48 30.12 7.37
N ASN A 211 -15.72 30.61 7.44
CA ASN A 211 -16.54 30.51 8.64
C ASN A 211 -16.85 29.04 9.00
N TYR A 212 -17.22 28.22 8.02
CA TYR A 212 -17.45 26.79 8.24
C TYR A 212 -16.18 26.06 8.71
N ARG A 213 -15.06 26.27 8.02
CA ARG A 213 -13.78 25.67 8.39
C ARG A 213 -13.36 26.08 9.81
N SER A 214 -13.42 27.36 10.12
CA SER A 214 -13.08 27.87 11.46
C SER A 214 -13.97 27.27 12.54
N ARG A 215 -15.29 27.22 12.30
CA ARG A 215 -16.27 26.69 13.25
C ARG A 215 -16.00 25.20 13.56
N VAL A 216 -15.76 24.37 12.55
CA VAL A 216 -15.48 22.96 12.77
C VAL A 216 -14.13 22.77 13.48
N LYS A 217 -13.10 23.53 13.11
CA LYS A 217 -11.79 23.50 13.80
C LYS A 217 -11.87 23.89 15.28
N THR A 218 -12.82 24.75 15.67
CA THR A 218 -13.00 25.08 17.09
C THR A 218 -13.60 23.94 17.90
N LYS A 219 -14.27 23.01 17.25
CA LYS A 219 -14.87 21.81 17.84
C LYS A 219 -13.93 20.60 17.88
N ALA A 220 -12.73 20.75 17.32
CA ALA A 220 -11.77 19.66 17.26
C ALA A 220 -11.17 19.36 18.64
N ARG A 221 -11.01 18.07 18.95
CA ARG A 221 -10.27 17.61 20.14
C ARG A 221 -8.75 17.57 19.92
N VAL A 222 -8.32 17.79 18.68
CA VAL A 222 -6.92 17.86 18.25
C VAL A 222 -6.52 19.31 17.99
N SER A 223 -5.20 19.56 17.78
CA SER A 223 -4.72 20.90 17.40
C SER A 223 -5.45 21.43 16.16
N ARG A 224 -5.82 22.72 16.16
CA ARG A 224 -6.47 23.36 15.01
C ARG A 224 -5.62 23.34 13.74
N ASP A 225 -4.30 23.37 13.92
CA ASP A 225 -3.35 23.38 12.80
C ASP A 225 -3.23 21.98 12.18
N ASP A 226 -3.29 20.93 12.99
CA ASP A 226 -3.17 19.55 12.55
C ASP A 226 -4.48 18.97 12.04
N PHE A 227 -5.63 19.58 12.35
CA PHE A 227 -6.96 19.03 12.07
C PHE A 227 -7.14 18.68 10.59
N GLU A 228 -6.84 19.60 9.68
CA GLU A 228 -7.03 19.38 8.24
C GLU A 228 -6.06 18.35 7.66
N ASP A 229 -4.86 18.26 8.22
CA ASP A 229 -3.89 17.22 7.82
C ASP A 229 -4.29 15.83 8.31
N LEU A 230 -4.97 15.74 9.45
CA LEU A 230 -5.57 14.50 9.94
C LEU A 230 -6.78 14.12 9.07
N VAL A 231 -7.64 15.08 8.73
CA VAL A 231 -8.76 14.85 7.79
C VAL A 231 -8.25 14.35 6.44
N ALA A 232 -7.17 14.93 5.91
CA ALA A 232 -6.57 14.50 4.64
C ALA A 232 -6.04 13.07 4.65
N LYS A 233 -5.85 12.47 5.83
CA LYS A 233 -5.35 11.09 6.01
C LYS A 233 -6.44 10.06 6.31
N ILE A 234 -7.71 10.46 6.45
CA ILE A 234 -8.85 9.53 6.66
C ILE A 234 -8.91 8.52 5.50
N ARG A 235 -9.03 7.24 5.83
CA ARG A 235 -9.10 6.12 4.86
C ARG A 235 -10.53 5.65 4.67
#